data_43d2e6c5369bc708bbd49ceeca5a4ddd
#
_entry.id   43d2e6c5369bc708bbd49ceeca5a4ddd
#
_cell.length_a   1.000
_cell.length_b   1.000
_cell.length_c   1.000
_cell.angle_alpha   90.00
_cell.angle_beta   90.00
_cell.angle_gamma   90.00
#
_symmetry.space_group_name_H-M   'P 1'
#
loop_
_entity.id
_entity.type
_entity.pdbx_description
1 polymer ?
#
loop_
_entity_poly.entity_id
_entity_poly.type
_entity_poly.pdbx_seq_one_letter_code
_entity_poly.pdbx_strand_id
1 'polypeptide(L)'
;RYAVVTLSALAIGGASIYLLMRYAFEGAVYFAAPSETVGLAMVVIEMGLALFIIYMGAKFRNYLAIALAAIQAALVVYLEISFPGSLHAVNNLFIDQLSIIMALIIGIIGSLIAVYAVRYMETYHRHHPEVRDRQTFFFFVIFAFLAAMFGLVFSNNLMWVFFFWEITTISSFLLIGYSETGEATKNAFRALVMNLLGGVAFV
;
A
#
# COMPACT_ATOMS: atom_id res chain seq x y z
N ARG A 1 11.50 -19.15 -6.91
CA ARG A 1 10.89 -17.82 -7.07
C ARG A 1 9.54 -17.90 -7.79
N TYR A 2 9.46 -18.48 -9.02
CA TYR A 2 8.23 -18.61 -9.80
C TYR A 2 7.11 -19.31 -9.03
N ALA A 3 7.41 -20.47 -8.44
CA ALA A 3 6.43 -21.23 -7.67
C ALA A 3 5.87 -20.43 -6.49
N VAL A 4 6.72 -19.70 -5.77
CA VAL A 4 6.28 -18.89 -4.63
C VAL A 4 5.33 -17.78 -5.08
N VAL A 5 5.70 -16.99 -6.10
CA VAL A 5 4.85 -15.91 -6.63
C VAL A 5 3.51 -16.46 -7.14
N THR A 6 3.55 -17.56 -7.91
CA THR A 6 2.32 -18.16 -8.45
C THR A 6 1.43 -18.73 -7.36
N LEU A 7 2.01 -19.43 -6.36
CA LEU A 7 1.24 -19.96 -5.24
C LEU A 7 0.63 -18.84 -4.39
N SER A 8 1.39 -17.78 -4.10
CA SER A 8 0.87 -16.60 -3.37
C SER A 8 -0.26 -15.91 -4.15
N ALA A 9 -0.10 -15.73 -5.45
CA ALA A 9 -1.12 -15.16 -6.32
C ALA A 9 -2.41 -16.02 -6.33
N LEU A 10 -2.27 -17.35 -6.48
CA LEU A 10 -3.41 -18.27 -6.41
C LEU A 10 -4.10 -18.25 -5.06
N ALA A 11 -3.33 -18.18 -3.96
CA ALA A 11 -3.88 -18.08 -2.61
C ALA A 11 -4.69 -16.78 -2.42
N ILE A 12 -4.19 -15.64 -2.90
CA ILE A 12 -4.88 -14.35 -2.83
C ILE A 12 -6.16 -14.37 -3.66
N GLY A 13 -6.10 -14.83 -4.91
CA GLY A 13 -7.28 -14.96 -5.77
C GLY A 13 -8.32 -15.92 -5.19
N GLY A 14 -7.88 -17.06 -4.68
CA GLY A 14 -8.75 -18.04 -4.00
C GLY A 14 -9.40 -17.50 -2.74
N ALA A 15 -8.65 -16.75 -1.91
CA ALA A 15 -9.19 -16.08 -0.73
C ALA A 15 -10.27 -15.05 -1.09
N SER A 16 -10.09 -14.30 -2.17
CA SER A 16 -11.09 -13.33 -2.64
C SER A 16 -12.38 -14.00 -3.12
N ILE A 17 -12.26 -15.15 -3.81
CA ILE A 17 -13.43 -15.96 -4.20
C ILE A 17 -14.11 -16.57 -2.97
N TYR A 18 -13.33 -17.02 -1.99
CA TYR A 18 -13.86 -17.53 -0.72
C TYR A 18 -14.67 -16.45 0.03
N LEU A 19 -14.18 -15.21 0.09
CA LEU A 19 -14.90 -14.08 0.68
C LEU A 19 -16.23 -13.84 -0.01
N LEU A 20 -16.27 -13.89 -1.34
CA LEU A 20 -17.53 -13.81 -2.10
C LEU A 20 -18.49 -14.93 -1.69
N MET A 21 -18.05 -16.18 -1.71
CA MET A 21 -18.93 -17.32 -1.40
C MET A 21 -19.46 -17.28 0.04
N ARG A 22 -18.65 -16.74 0.99
CA ARG A 22 -18.99 -16.74 2.41
C ARG A 22 -19.88 -15.57 2.80
N TYR A 23 -19.69 -14.38 2.21
CA TYR A 23 -20.30 -13.13 2.69
C TYR A 23 -21.20 -12.44 1.65
N ALA A 24 -21.33 -12.92 0.41
CA ALA A 24 -22.08 -12.24 -0.65
C ALA A 24 -23.55 -11.95 -0.31
N PHE A 25 -24.16 -12.80 0.51
CA PHE A 25 -25.58 -12.71 0.88
C PHE A 25 -25.78 -12.29 2.34
N GLU A 26 -24.71 -12.04 3.06
CA GLU A 26 -24.76 -11.49 4.41
C GLU A 26 -24.80 -9.96 4.33
N GLY A 27 -25.45 -9.31 5.31
CA GLY A 27 -25.32 -7.86 5.48
C GLY A 27 -23.90 -7.47 5.87
N ALA A 28 -23.68 -6.16 6.12
CA ALA A 28 -22.38 -5.70 6.57
C ALA A 28 -21.96 -6.39 7.89
N VAL A 29 -20.81 -7.04 7.87
CA VAL A 29 -20.22 -7.74 9.02
C VAL A 29 -19.03 -6.96 9.53
N TYR A 30 -19.00 -6.72 10.85
CA TYR A 30 -17.97 -5.91 11.50
C TYR A 30 -17.10 -6.79 12.39
N PHE A 31 -15.79 -6.50 12.41
CA PHE A 31 -14.82 -7.23 13.21
C PHE A 31 -14.03 -6.26 14.09
N ALA A 32 -13.89 -6.61 15.37
CA ALA A 32 -12.97 -5.93 16.26
C ALA A 32 -11.57 -6.52 16.09
N ALA A 33 -10.59 -5.68 15.78
CA ALA A 33 -9.18 -6.05 15.84
C ALA A 33 -8.58 -5.51 17.17
N PRO A 34 -7.51 -6.14 17.73
CA PRO A 34 -6.83 -5.63 18.91
C PRO A 34 -6.23 -4.24 18.58
N SER A 35 -6.94 -3.17 19.01
CA SER A 35 -6.74 -1.82 18.49
C SER A 35 -5.49 -1.12 19.02
N GLU A 36 -5.13 -1.31 20.30
CA GLU A 36 -4.03 -0.54 20.91
C GLU A 36 -2.65 -0.91 20.36
N THR A 37 -2.31 -2.20 20.36
CA THR A 37 -0.99 -2.65 19.90
C THR A 37 -0.83 -2.50 18.38
N VAL A 38 -1.90 -2.77 17.63
CA VAL A 38 -1.89 -2.62 16.17
C VAL A 38 -1.84 -1.15 15.77
N GLY A 39 -2.61 -0.28 16.44
CA GLY A 39 -2.57 1.17 16.20
C GLY A 39 -1.19 1.76 16.47
N LEU A 40 -0.55 1.42 17.59
CA LEU A 40 0.81 1.87 17.88
C LEU A 40 1.82 1.39 16.84
N ALA A 41 1.72 0.13 16.39
CA ALA A 41 2.59 -0.40 15.36
C ALA A 41 2.40 0.34 14.03
N MET A 42 1.15 0.66 13.65
CA MET A 42 0.85 1.45 12.46
C MET A 42 1.48 2.84 12.50
N VAL A 43 1.33 3.57 13.62
CA VAL A 43 1.94 4.91 13.79
C VAL A 43 3.47 4.83 13.70
N VAL A 44 4.10 3.85 14.33
CA VAL A 44 5.56 3.67 14.25
C VAL A 44 6.02 3.39 12.81
N ILE A 45 5.31 2.51 12.09
CA ILE A 45 5.62 2.22 10.69
C ILE A 45 5.40 3.47 9.83
N GLU A 46 4.33 4.21 10.04
CA GLU A 46 4.00 5.44 9.31
C GLU A 46 5.09 6.51 9.49
N MET A 47 5.58 6.71 10.71
CA MET A 47 6.72 7.59 10.95
C MET A 47 7.98 7.10 10.23
N GLY A 48 8.21 5.79 10.18
CA GLY A 48 9.28 5.18 9.38
C GLY A 48 9.13 5.45 7.88
N LEU A 49 7.91 5.37 7.35
CA LEU A 49 7.60 5.66 5.95
C LEU A 49 7.83 7.16 5.64
N ALA A 50 7.38 8.06 6.51
CA ALA A 50 7.62 9.51 6.37
C ALA A 50 9.12 9.84 6.36
N LEU A 51 9.91 9.25 7.27
CA LEU A 51 11.37 9.39 7.29
C LEU A 51 12.01 8.84 6.00
N PHE A 52 11.52 7.73 5.48
CA PHE A 52 11.98 7.18 4.20
C PHE A 52 11.72 8.15 3.04
N ILE A 53 10.52 8.75 2.97
CA ILE A 53 10.18 9.75 1.95
C ILE A 53 11.08 10.99 2.06
N ILE A 54 11.29 11.49 3.29
CA ILE A 54 12.17 12.62 3.54
C ILE A 54 13.61 12.31 3.10
N TYR A 55 14.13 11.12 3.44
CA TYR A 55 15.45 10.67 3.01
C TYR A 55 15.57 10.61 1.48
N MET A 56 14.58 10.02 0.80
CA MET A 56 14.56 9.94 -0.66
C MET A 56 14.41 11.33 -1.30
N GLY A 57 13.58 12.19 -0.74
CA GLY A 57 13.43 13.57 -1.16
C GLY A 57 14.74 14.35 -1.04
N ALA A 58 15.47 14.19 0.05
CA ALA A 58 16.77 14.82 0.26
C ALA A 58 17.83 14.31 -0.73
N LYS A 59 17.88 12.99 -0.93
CA LYS A 59 18.80 12.34 -1.88
C LYS A 59 18.63 12.84 -3.31
N PHE A 60 17.37 13.02 -3.74
CA PHE A 60 17.03 13.47 -5.11
C PHE A 60 16.70 14.96 -5.20
N ARG A 61 16.91 15.73 -4.13
CA ARG A 61 16.67 17.19 -4.03
C ARG A 61 15.23 17.60 -4.38
N ASN A 62 14.25 16.76 -4.02
CA ASN A 62 12.83 17.09 -4.19
C ASN A 62 12.28 17.69 -2.90
N TYR A 63 12.46 19.00 -2.74
CA TYR A 63 12.06 19.74 -1.52
C TYR A 63 10.54 19.73 -1.29
N LEU A 64 9.74 19.64 -2.36
CA LEU A 64 8.29 19.59 -2.24
C LEU A 64 7.82 18.28 -1.58
N ALA A 65 8.40 17.14 -1.97
CA ALA A 65 8.11 15.86 -1.33
C ALA A 65 8.51 15.86 0.15
N ILE A 66 9.66 16.48 0.49
CA ILE A 66 10.11 16.62 1.89
C ILE A 66 9.11 17.45 2.69
N ALA A 67 8.69 18.62 2.16
CA ALA A 67 7.77 19.51 2.86
C ALA A 67 6.41 18.84 3.09
N LEU A 68 5.85 18.18 2.09
CA LEU A 68 4.57 17.49 2.20
C LEU A 68 4.63 16.32 3.20
N ALA A 69 5.67 15.49 3.13
CA ALA A 69 5.85 14.39 4.08
C ALA A 69 6.04 14.88 5.52
N ALA A 70 6.76 15.99 5.72
CA ALA A 70 6.94 16.59 7.04
C ALA A 70 5.64 17.18 7.59
N ILE A 71 4.85 17.87 6.75
CA ILE A 71 3.55 18.41 7.13
C ILE A 71 2.60 17.28 7.51
N GLN A 72 2.53 16.24 6.68
CA GLN A 72 1.67 15.07 6.90
C GLN A 72 2.04 14.33 8.19
N ALA A 73 3.32 14.06 8.43
CA ALA A 73 3.79 13.44 9.68
C ALA A 73 3.45 14.31 10.91
N ALA A 74 3.61 15.64 10.81
CA ALA A 74 3.26 16.55 11.90
C ALA A 74 1.74 16.55 12.19
N LEU A 75 0.90 16.50 11.14
CA LEU A 75 -0.55 16.44 11.29
C LEU A 75 -0.99 15.12 11.95
N VAL A 76 -0.44 13.97 11.54
CA VAL A 76 -0.75 12.67 12.15
C VAL A 76 -0.38 12.67 13.64
N VAL A 77 0.82 13.13 13.99
CA VAL A 77 1.25 13.24 15.40
C VAL A 77 0.35 14.21 16.19
N TYR A 78 -0.03 15.33 15.57
CA TYR A 78 -0.95 16.29 16.21
C TYR A 78 -2.32 15.66 16.49
N LEU A 79 -2.89 14.92 15.54
CA LEU A 79 -4.17 14.25 15.72
C LEU A 79 -4.10 13.19 16.84
N GLU A 80 -3.06 12.38 16.86
CA GLU A 80 -2.88 11.32 17.86
C GLU A 80 -2.76 11.91 19.28
N ILE A 81 -2.04 13.04 19.44
CA ILE A 81 -1.89 13.71 20.74
C ILE A 81 -3.14 14.47 21.14
N SER A 82 -3.83 15.14 20.19
CA SER A 82 -4.97 16.01 20.49
C SER A 82 -6.27 15.24 20.72
N PHE A 83 -6.39 14.05 20.15
CA PHE A 83 -7.60 13.22 20.20
C PHE A 83 -7.32 11.77 20.61
N PRO A 84 -6.65 11.55 21.76
CA PRO A 84 -6.29 10.21 22.21
C PRO A 84 -7.57 9.37 22.43
N GLY A 85 -7.64 8.24 21.75
CA GLY A 85 -8.76 7.30 21.86
C GLY A 85 -10.03 7.64 21.06
N SER A 86 -10.23 8.87 20.60
CA SER A 86 -11.40 9.25 19.78
C SER A 86 -11.30 8.74 18.34
N LEU A 87 -10.09 8.46 17.87
CA LEU A 87 -9.80 7.93 16.55
C LEU A 87 -9.89 6.40 16.48
N HIS A 88 -10.15 5.73 17.61
CA HIS A 88 -10.27 4.28 17.68
C HIS A 88 -11.72 3.83 17.50
N ALA A 89 -12.05 3.25 16.37
CA ALA A 89 -13.32 2.59 16.16
C ALA A 89 -13.39 1.29 16.98
N VAL A 90 -14.55 0.97 17.54
CA VAL A 90 -14.78 -0.29 18.27
C VAL A 90 -14.57 -1.50 17.33
N ASN A 91 -15.02 -1.36 16.06
CA ASN A 91 -14.83 -2.34 15.02
C ASN A 91 -13.94 -1.72 13.92
N ASN A 92 -12.69 -2.11 13.84
CA ASN A 92 -11.72 -1.54 12.92
C ASN A 92 -11.82 -2.11 11.49
N LEU A 93 -12.47 -3.23 11.33
CA LEU A 93 -12.64 -3.92 10.05
C LEU A 93 -14.11 -4.16 9.75
N PHE A 94 -14.46 -4.14 8.46
CA PHE A 94 -15.80 -4.48 7.99
C PHE A 94 -15.75 -5.22 6.65
N ILE A 95 -16.78 -5.99 6.39
CA ILE A 95 -17.00 -6.64 5.09
C ILE A 95 -18.43 -6.33 4.69
N ASP A 96 -18.62 -5.71 3.52
CA ASP A 96 -19.89 -5.46 2.88
C ASP A 96 -19.84 -5.86 1.40
N GLN A 97 -20.90 -5.68 0.68
CA GLN A 97 -20.99 -6.04 -0.75
C GLN A 97 -19.98 -5.25 -1.59
N LEU A 98 -19.75 -3.97 -1.28
CA LEU A 98 -18.82 -3.14 -2.02
C LEU A 98 -17.37 -3.59 -1.75
N SER A 99 -17.03 -3.85 -0.50
CA SER A 99 -15.69 -4.35 -0.14
C SER A 99 -15.39 -5.72 -0.75
N ILE A 100 -16.40 -6.61 -0.90
CA ILE A 100 -16.25 -7.89 -1.59
C ILE A 100 -15.98 -7.68 -3.10
N ILE A 101 -16.71 -6.79 -3.76
CA ILE A 101 -16.45 -6.46 -5.18
C ILE A 101 -15.04 -5.93 -5.36
N MET A 102 -14.62 -4.99 -4.50
CA MET A 102 -13.26 -4.44 -4.54
C MET A 102 -12.21 -5.52 -4.24
N ALA A 103 -12.45 -6.39 -3.26
CA ALA A 103 -11.56 -7.49 -2.94
C ALA A 103 -11.41 -8.48 -4.10
N LEU A 104 -12.47 -8.75 -4.87
CA LEU A 104 -12.40 -9.58 -6.08
C LEU A 104 -11.54 -8.91 -7.16
N ILE A 105 -11.72 -7.62 -7.38
CA ILE A 105 -10.90 -6.87 -8.36
C ILE A 105 -9.42 -6.92 -7.95
N ILE A 106 -9.10 -6.59 -6.70
CA ILE A 106 -7.75 -6.60 -6.17
C ILE A 106 -7.16 -8.02 -6.23
N GLY A 107 -7.91 -9.02 -5.74
CA GLY A 107 -7.42 -10.38 -5.62
C GLY A 107 -7.27 -11.09 -6.96
N ILE A 108 -8.24 -11.00 -7.86
CA ILE A 108 -8.18 -11.69 -9.16
C ILE A 108 -7.24 -10.96 -10.11
N ILE A 109 -7.48 -9.66 -10.35
CA ILE A 109 -6.67 -8.90 -11.31
C ILE A 109 -5.25 -8.72 -10.78
N GLY A 110 -5.06 -8.40 -9.50
CA GLY A 110 -3.75 -8.28 -8.88
C GLY A 110 -2.96 -9.59 -8.94
N SER A 111 -3.61 -10.73 -8.72
CA SER A 111 -2.99 -12.05 -8.86
C SER A 111 -2.56 -12.34 -10.30
N LEU A 112 -3.40 -12.03 -11.28
CA LEU A 112 -3.06 -12.19 -12.70
C LEU A 112 -1.88 -11.30 -13.10
N ILE A 113 -1.85 -10.05 -12.62
CA ILE A 113 -0.73 -9.13 -12.84
C ILE A 113 0.56 -9.70 -12.23
N ALA A 114 0.51 -10.23 -11.00
CA ALA A 114 1.69 -10.81 -10.34
C ALA A 114 2.23 -12.02 -11.11
N VAL A 115 1.35 -12.91 -11.60
CA VAL A 115 1.75 -14.07 -12.40
C VAL A 115 2.33 -13.63 -13.75
N TYR A 116 1.69 -12.69 -14.43
CA TYR A 116 2.19 -12.13 -15.68
C TYR A 116 3.57 -11.47 -15.51
N ALA A 117 3.73 -10.69 -14.43
CA ALA A 117 4.97 -9.98 -14.12
C ALA A 117 6.18 -10.91 -13.96
N VAL A 118 5.98 -12.18 -13.62
CA VAL A 118 7.07 -13.17 -13.52
C VAL A 118 7.82 -13.30 -14.85
N ARG A 119 7.08 -13.51 -15.91
CA ARG A 119 7.67 -13.67 -17.26
C ARG A 119 8.09 -12.32 -17.84
N TYR A 120 7.32 -11.29 -17.58
CA TYR A 120 7.62 -9.94 -18.02
C TYR A 120 8.97 -9.46 -17.49
N MET A 121 9.22 -9.59 -16.18
CA MET A 121 10.47 -9.14 -15.54
C MET A 121 11.71 -9.93 -16.01
N GLU A 122 11.54 -11.22 -16.31
CA GLU A 122 12.62 -12.02 -16.91
C GLU A 122 12.99 -11.48 -18.29
N THR A 123 11.98 -11.22 -19.12
CA THR A 123 12.18 -10.69 -20.48
C THR A 123 12.72 -9.25 -20.43
N TYR A 124 12.21 -8.43 -19.50
CA TYR A 124 12.66 -7.07 -19.30
C TYR A 124 14.17 -6.99 -19.01
N HIS A 125 14.66 -7.77 -18.05
CA HIS A 125 16.10 -7.78 -17.71
C HIS A 125 16.97 -8.38 -18.80
N ARG A 126 16.42 -9.23 -19.66
CA ARG A 126 17.15 -9.75 -20.83
C ARG A 126 17.39 -8.67 -21.88
N HIS A 127 16.46 -7.72 -22.04
CA HIS A 127 16.56 -6.62 -23.00
C HIS A 127 17.21 -5.36 -22.39
N HIS A 128 17.23 -5.26 -21.07
CA HIS A 128 17.79 -4.13 -20.32
C HIS A 128 18.85 -4.59 -19.31
N PRO A 129 20.02 -5.08 -19.80
CA PRO A 129 21.08 -5.57 -18.91
C PRO A 129 21.71 -4.47 -18.04
N GLU A 130 21.52 -3.21 -18.40
CA GLU A 130 21.95 -2.03 -17.65
C GLU A 130 21.14 -1.81 -16.36
N VAL A 131 19.91 -2.34 -16.28
CA VAL A 131 19.07 -2.22 -15.11
C VAL A 131 19.42 -3.30 -14.10
N ARG A 132 19.71 -2.91 -12.86
CA ARG A 132 20.04 -3.83 -11.77
C ARG A 132 18.88 -4.83 -11.54
N ASP A 133 19.20 -6.12 -11.53
CA ASP A 133 18.21 -7.16 -11.23
C ASP A 133 17.83 -7.13 -9.75
N ARG A 134 16.61 -6.67 -9.48
CA ARG A 134 15.97 -6.60 -8.14
C ARG A 134 14.58 -7.23 -8.18
N GLN A 135 14.38 -8.25 -8.99
CA GLN A 135 13.07 -8.88 -9.16
C GLN A 135 12.44 -9.34 -7.83
N THR A 136 13.23 -9.82 -6.88
CA THR A 136 12.71 -10.22 -5.56
C THR A 136 12.11 -9.04 -4.81
N PHE A 137 12.77 -7.88 -4.86
CA PHE A 137 12.25 -6.63 -4.30
C PHE A 137 10.99 -6.17 -5.03
N PHE A 138 10.95 -6.25 -6.34
CA PHE A 138 9.79 -5.92 -7.16
C PHE A 138 8.55 -6.72 -6.74
N PHE A 139 8.68 -8.05 -6.61
CA PHE A 139 7.57 -8.90 -6.17
C PHE A 139 7.17 -8.64 -4.73
N PHE A 140 8.13 -8.38 -3.85
CA PHE A 140 7.83 -7.96 -2.48
C PHE A 140 6.96 -6.71 -2.46
N VAL A 141 7.32 -5.69 -3.24
CA VAL A 141 6.56 -4.43 -3.31
C VAL A 141 5.17 -4.64 -3.92
N ILE A 142 5.03 -5.48 -4.97
CA ILE A 142 3.70 -5.83 -5.53
C ILE A 142 2.81 -6.47 -4.46
N PHE A 143 3.30 -7.45 -3.72
CA PHE A 143 2.50 -8.10 -2.69
C PHE A 143 2.21 -7.20 -1.50
N ALA A 144 3.14 -6.32 -1.11
CA ALA A 144 2.90 -5.29 -0.11
C ALA A 144 1.81 -4.30 -0.57
N PHE A 145 1.83 -3.90 -1.84
CA PHE A 145 0.78 -3.08 -2.44
C PHE A 145 -0.59 -3.78 -2.40
N LEU A 146 -0.67 -5.05 -2.82
CA LEU A 146 -1.93 -5.81 -2.78
C LEU A 146 -2.45 -5.96 -1.35
N ALA A 147 -1.57 -6.28 -0.40
CA ALA A 147 -1.94 -6.36 1.02
C ALA A 147 -2.48 -5.03 1.56
N ALA A 148 -1.83 -3.91 1.21
CA ALA A 148 -2.30 -2.58 1.59
C ALA A 148 -3.65 -2.24 0.95
N MET A 149 -3.89 -2.61 -0.30
CA MET A 149 -5.18 -2.43 -0.96
C MET A 149 -6.31 -3.22 -0.27
N PHE A 150 -6.07 -4.45 0.17
CA PHE A 150 -7.02 -5.19 0.99
C PHE A 150 -7.25 -4.52 2.34
N GLY A 151 -6.17 -4.08 3.00
CA GLY A 151 -6.26 -3.35 4.25
C GLY A 151 -7.12 -2.09 4.11
N LEU A 152 -6.94 -1.32 3.04
CA LEU A 152 -7.70 -0.11 2.75
C LEU A 152 -9.19 -0.41 2.55
N VAL A 153 -9.51 -1.45 1.78
CA VAL A 153 -10.90 -1.81 1.44
C VAL A 153 -11.67 -2.34 2.64
N PHE A 154 -11.01 -3.06 3.54
CA PHE A 154 -11.65 -3.64 4.73
C PHE A 154 -11.58 -2.77 5.97
N SER A 155 -10.89 -1.63 5.93
CA SER A 155 -10.78 -0.73 7.08
C SER A 155 -12.06 0.04 7.34
N ASN A 156 -12.54 0.00 8.60
CA ASN A 156 -13.65 0.80 9.13
C ASN A 156 -13.14 1.93 10.06
N ASN A 157 -11.88 2.30 9.93
CA ASN A 157 -11.21 3.31 10.72
C ASN A 157 -10.38 4.19 9.79
N LEU A 158 -10.61 5.50 9.82
CA LEU A 158 -9.95 6.45 8.93
C LEU A 158 -8.42 6.45 9.08
N MET A 159 -7.89 6.28 10.31
CA MET A 159 -6.45 6.19 10.52
C MET A 159 -5.87 4.93 9.87
N TRP A 160 -6.60 3.81 9.89
CA TRP A 160 -6.19 2.60 9.20
C TRP A 160 -6.25 2.76 7.67
N VAL A 161 -7.30 3.40 7.15
CA VAL A 161 -7.41 3.75 5.72
C VAL A 161 -6.22 4.60 5.31
N PHE A 162 -5.87 5.61 6.10
CA PHE A 162 -4.74 6.49 5.85
C PHE A 162 -3.41 5.74 5.86
N PHE A 163 -3.16 4.90 6.86
CA PHE A 163 -1.97 4.06 6.95
C PHE A 163 -1.79 3.16 5.70
N PHE A 164 -2.85 2.46 5.28
CA PHE A 164 -2.78 1.61 4.09
C PHE A 164 -2.62 2.44 2.81
N TRP A 165 -3.21 3.63 2.76
CA TRP A 165 -2.99 4.60 1.68
C TRP A 165 -1.49 4.95 1.55
N GLU A 166 -0.82 5.23 2.66
CA GLU A 166 0.62 5.55 2.65
C GLU A 166 1.47 4.38 2.14
N ILE A 167 1.15 3.15 2.50
CA ILE A 167 1.84 1.97 1.97
C ILE A 167 1.64 1.87 0.45
N THR A 168 0.44 2.13 -0.07
CA THR A 168 0.19 2.12 -1.52
C THR A 168 0.96 3.23 -2.24
N THR A 169 1.07 4.41 -1.61
CA THR A 169 1.84 5.56 -2.10
C THR A 169 3.31 5.20 -2.28
N ILE A 170 3.94 4.64 -1.25
CA ILE A 170 5.34 4.24 -1.30
C ILE A 170 5.56 3.07 -2.26
N SER A 171 4.68 2.09 -2.26
CA SER A 171 4.76 0.96 -3.19
C SER A 171 4.71 1.44 -4.64
N SER A 172 3.83 2.37 -4.97
CA SER A 172 3.74 2.99 -6.30
C SER A 172 5.02 3.73 -6.66
N PHE A 173 5.54 4.54 -5.73
CA PHE A 173 6.82 5.25 -5.90
C PHE A 173 7.97 4.29 -6.24
N LEU A 174 8.08 3.19 -5.49
CA LEU A 174 9.14 2.19 -5.66
C LEU A 174 9.00 1.40 -6.98
N LEU A 175 7.76 1.08 -7.39
CA LEU A 175 7.50 0.38 -8.66
C LEU A 175 7.76 1.26 -9.88
N ILE A 176 7.31 2.53 -9.86
CA ILE A 176 7.57 3.48 -10.95
C ILE A 176 9.07 3.79 -11.05
N GLY A 177 9.76 3.93 -9.91
CA GLY A 177 11.19 4.19 -9.85
C GLY A 177 12.08 2.95 -10.05
N TYR A 178 11.54 1.80 -10.39
CA TYR A 178 12.26 0.52 -10.41
C TYR A 178 13.52 0.52 -11.27
N SER A 179 13.47 1.12 -12.47
CA SER A 179 14.59 1.17 -13.41
C SER A 179 15.71 2.14 -13.01
N GLU A 180 15.50 3.00 -12.02
CA GLU A 180 16.44 4.03 -11.54
C GLU A 180 16.94 5.00 -12.62
N THR A 181 16.30 5.03 -13.80
CA THR A 181 16.60 6.03 -14.83
C THR A 181 16.16 7.42 -14.35
N GLY A 182 16.77 8.48 -14.90
CA GLY A 182 16.38 9.84 -14.55
C GLY A 182 14.91 10.14 -14.83
N GLU A 183 14.36 9.58 -15.90
CA GLU A 183 12.95 9.71 -16.27
C GLU A 183 12.04 8.95 -15.29
N ALA A 184 12.37 7.69 -14.97
CA ALA A 184 11.61 6.88 -14.00
C ALA A 184 11.60 7.54 -12.62
N THR A 185 12.76 8.03 -12.16
CA THR A 185 12.87 8.75 -10.89
C THR A 185 12.00 10.01 -10.87
N LYS A 186 12.02 10.81 -11.94
CA LYS A 186 11.19 12.03 -12.06
C LYS A 186 9.69 11.69 -12.02
N ASN A 187 9.27 10.65 -12.72
CA ASN A 187 7.87 10.22 -12.77
C ASN A 187 7.44 9.60 -11.43
N ALA A 188 8.31 8.85 -10.75
CA ALA A 188 8.07 8.34 -9.40
C ALA A 188 7.82 9.48 -8.41
N PHE A 189 8.65 10.54 -8.42
CA PHE A 189 8.44 11.71 -7.56
C PHE A 189 7.18 12.50 -7.93
N ARG A 190 6.79 12.57 -9.19
CA ARG A 190 5.50 13.20 -9.58
C ARG A 190 4.32 12.45 -8.99
N ALA A 191 4.31 11.11 -9.10
CA ALA A 191 3.26 10.29 -8.50
C ALA A 191 3.26 10.42 -6.97
N LEU A 192 4.44 10.40 -6.33
CA LEU A 192 4.59 10.57 -4.89
C LEU A 192 4.01 11.91 -4.41
N VAL A 193 4.37 13.02 -5.05
CA VAL A 193 3.87 14.36 -4.69
C VAL A 193 2.36 14.45 -4.82
N MET A 194 1.77 13.90 -5.89
CA MET A 194 0.31 13.89 -6.07
C MET A 194 -0.39 13.11 -4.94
N ASN A 195 0.15 11.97 -4.56
CA ASN A 195 -0.41 11.16 -3.47
C ASN A 195 -0.22 11.82 -2.10
N LEU A 196 0.94 12.45 -1.84
CA LEU A 196 1.18 13.19 -0.60
C LEU A 196 0.25 14.40 -0.46
N LEU A 197 -0.05 15.11 -1.55
CA LEU A 197 -1.05 16.18 -1.54
C LEU A 197 -2.43 15.65 -1.15
N GLY A 198 -2.83 14.50 -1.70
CA GLY A 198 -4.04 13.80 -1.30
C GLY A 198 -4.02 13.39 0.18
N GLY A 199 -2.89 12.86 0.66
CA GLY A 199 -2.69 12.48 2.06
C GLY A 199 -2.81 13.67 3.03
N VAL A 200 -2.18 14.80 2.72
CA VAL A 200 -2.32 16.04 3.53
C VAL A 200 -3.77 16.55 3.56
N ALA A 201 -4.50 16.40 2.46
CA ALA A 201 -5.91 16.80 2.41
C ALA A 201 -6.84 15.80 3.13
N PHE A 202 -6.41 14.57 3.32
CA PHE A 202 -7.16 13.51 4.01
C PHE A 202 -7.06 13.64 5.53
N VAL A 203 -5.91 14.02 6.05
CA VAL A 203 -5.62 14.21 7.48
C VAL A 203 -6.10 15.58 7.95
#